data_26c1312b2f55fb1dbe02278a0c734a5b
#
_entry.id   26c1312b2f55fb1dbe02278a0c734a5b
#
_cell.length_a   1.000
_cell.length_b   1.000
_cell.length_c   1.000
_cell.angle_alpha   90.00
_cell.angle_beta   90.00
_cell.angle_gamma   90.00
#
_symmetry.space_group_name_H-M   'P 1'
#
loop_
_entity.id
_entity.type
_entity.pdbx_description
1 polymer ?
#
loop_
_entity_poly.entity_id
_entity_poly.type
_entity_poly.pdbx_seq_one_letter_code
_entity_poly.pdbx_strand_id
1 'polypeptide(L)' 'MATLEQIGEALRRADAAGNVEDAKALAAAYRQMQSSAD' A
#
# COMPACT_ATOMS: atom_id res chain seq x y z
N MET A 1 -1.31 2.22 -14.24
CA MET A 1 -1.01 1.14 -13.29
C MET A 1 -0.29 1.69 -12.07
N ALA A 2 -0.68 1.21 -10.90
CA ALA A 2 -0.02 1.64 -9.68
C ALA A 2 1.31 0.93 -9.51
N THR A 3 2.33 1.69 -9.14
CA THR A 3 3.64 1.13 -8.85
C THR A 3 3.79 0.90 -7.35
N LEU A 4 4.80 0.11 -6.97
CA LEU A 4 5.11 -0.08 -5.55
C LEU A 4 5.30 1.25 -4.84
N GLU A 5 5.95 2.17 -5.51
CA GLU A 5 6.19 3.51 -4.96
C GLU A 5 4.88 4.23 -4.68
N GLN A 6 3.96 4.17 -5.64
CA GLN A 6 2.66 4.81 -5.50
C GLN A 6 1.84 4.18 -4.38
N ILE A 7 1.87 2.87 -4.29
CA ILE A 7 1.16 2.15 -3.24
C ILE A 7 1.74 2.48 -1.88
N GLY A 8 3.05 2.56 -1.78
CA GLY A 8 3.72 2.95 -0.54
C GLY A 8 3.34 4.35 -0.09
N GLU A 9 3.24 5.28 -1.05
CA GLU A 9 2.81 6.64 -0.74
C GLU A 9 1.37 6.68 -0.25
N ALA A 10 0.49 5.94 -0.92
CA ALA A 10 -0.90 5.87 -0.53
C ALA A 10 -1.04 5.26 0.87
N LEU A 11 -0.22 4.26 1.16
CA LEU A 11 -0.21 3.63 2.48
C LEU A 11 0.17 4.64 3.57
N ARG A 12 1.20 5.44 3.32
CA ARG A 12 1.62 6.47 4.27
C ARG A 12 0.53 7.49 4.51
N ARG A 13 -0.15 7.91 3.45
CA ARG A 13 -1.23 8.87 3.56
C ARG A 13 -2.39 8.31 4.36
N ALA A 14 -2.74 7.06 4.10
CA ALA A 14 -3.81 6.41 4.83
C ALA A 14 -3.45 6.28 6.30
N ASP A 15 -2.22 5.93 6.60
CA ASP A 15 -1.75 5.80 7.96
C ASP A 15 -1.77 7.14 8.68
N ALA A 16 -1.29 8.19 8.03
CA ALA A 16 -1.25 9.52 8.60
C ALA A 16 -2.65 10.08 8.84
N ALA A 17 -3.61 9.69 7.99
CA ALA A 17 -4.99 10.12 8.13
C ALA A 17 -5.78 9.28 9.12
N GLY A 18 -5.20 8.22 9.66
CA GLY A 18 -5.87 7.33 10.58
C GLY A 18 -6.83 6.37 9.90
N ASN A 19 -6.70 6.17 8.60
CA ASN A 19 -7.54 5.25 7.84
C ASN A 19 -7.03 3.82 7.96
N VAL A 20 -7.37 3.18 9.06
CA VAL A 20 -6.84 1.86 9.37
C VAL A 20 -7.24 0.82 8.32
N GLU A 21 -8.49 0.90 7.84
CA GLU A 21 -8.97 -0.07 6.84
C GLU A 21 -8.24 0.10 5.51
N ASP A 22 -8.08 1.33 5.07
CA ASP A 22 -7.34 1.61 3.84
C ASP A 22 -5.88 1.21 3.98
N ALA A 23 -5.29 1.50 5.13
CA ALA A 23 -3.90 1.14 5.38
C ALA A 23 -3.70 -0.38 5.31
N LYS A 24 -4.63 -1.14 5.84
CA LYS A 24 -4.57 -2.60 5.78
C LYS A 24 -4.69 -3.10 4.35
N ALA A 25 -5.61 -2.54 3.59
CA ALA A 25 -5.81 -2.94 2.20
C ALA A 25 -4.58 -2.62 1.38
N LEU A 26 -4.01 -1.44 1.58
CA LEU A 26 -2.83 -1.02 0.84
C LEU A 26 -1.60 -1.84 1.25
N ALA A 27 -1.49 -2.18 2.52
CA ALA A 27 -0.39 -3.03 2.97
C ALA A 27 -0.47 -4.41 2.34
N ALA A 28 -1.66 -4.97 2.21
CA ALA A 28 -1.85 -6.26 1.56
C ALA A 28 -1.48 -6.19 0.08
N ALA A 29 -1.89 -5.12 -0.59
CA ALA A 29 -1.55 -4.91 -1.99
C ALA A 29 -0.05 -4.74 -2.17
N TYR A 30 0.59 -4.03 -1.27
CA TYR A 30 2.03 -3.81 -1.30
C TYR A 30 2.78 -5.14 -1.19
N ARG A 31 2.35 -5.99 -0.26
CA ARG A 31 2.96 -7.30 -0.09
C ARG A 31 2.79 -8.19 -1.31
N GLN A 32 1.60 -8.14 -1.91
CA GLN A 32 1.34 -8.91 -3.11
C GLN A 32 2.25 -8.49 -4.25
N MET A 33 2.42 -7.20 -4.42
CA MET A 33 3.29 -6.69 -5.47
C MET A 33 4.74 -7.06 -5.22
N GLN A 34 5.17 -7.03 -3.97
CA GLN A 34 6.52 -7.46 -3.62
C GLN A 34 6.74 -8.93 -3.94
N SER A 35 5.74 -9.76 -3.65
CA SER A 35 5.83 -11.19 -3.93
C SER A 35 5.86 -11.48 -5.43
N SER A 36 5.18 -10.65 -6.21
CA SER A 36 5.10 -10.84 -7.66
C SER A 36 6.30 -10.28 -8.39
N ALA A 37 7.11 -9.51 -7.72
CA ALA A 37 8.23 -8.80 -8.35
C ALA A 37 9.46 -9.67 -8.57
N ASP A 38 9.31 -10.93 -8.48
CA ASP A 38 10.40 -11.91 -8.61
C ASP A 38 11.00 -11.95 -10.01
#